data_9e15f982a1c9d61d181c226bd6954e51
#
_entry.id   9e15f982a1c9d61d181c226bd6954e51
#
_cell.length_a   1.000
_cell.length_b   1.000
_cell.length_c   1.000
_cell.angle_alpha   90.00
_cell.angle_beta   90.00
_cell.angle_gamma   90.00
#
_symmetry.space_group_name_H-M   'P 1'
#
loop_
_entity.id
_entity.type
_entity.pdbx_description
1 polymer ?
#
loop_
_entity_poly.entity_id
_entity_poly.type
_entity_poly.pdbx_seq_one_letter_code
_entity_poly.pdbx_strand_id
1 'polypeptide(L)'
;MIRMLKKFVPKISSTERAALECGTISIDGDIFKGKAPIVSPSNKLNLTKDEEHFLDNIVPEVIALQAKQGYTKNRDLHSSVWKFLKQNKFFAMIIPKEYGGLGFSP
;
A
#
# COMPACT_ATOMS: atom_id res chain seq x y z
N MET A 1 6.63 40.24 1.29
CA MET A 1 6.91 38.79 1.49
C MET A 1 6.07 37.87 0.65
N ILE A 2 4.74 37.95 0.66
CA ILE A 2 3.82 37.08 -0.13
C ILE A 2 4.02 37.17 -1.65
N ARG A 3 4.37 38.36 -2.19
CA ARG A 3 4.64 38.55 -3.63
C ARG A 3 5.92 37.83 -4.11
N MET A 4 6.90 37.67 -3.24
CA MET A 4 8.16 36.97 -3.55
C MET A 4 7.97 35.45 -3.59
N LEU A 5 7.17 34.91 -2.69
CA LEU A 5 6.88 33.48 -2.62
C LEU A 5 6.08 32.99 -3.85
N LYS A 6 5.21 33.83 -4.43
CA LYS A 6 4.47 33.49 -5.65
C LYS A 6 5.35 33.19 -6.88
N LYS A 7 6.60 33.68 -6.90
CA LYS A 7 7.55 33.39 -8.00
C LYS A 7 8.17 32.00 -7.90
N PHE A 8 8.19 31.40 -6.70
CA PHE A 8 8.78 30.07 -6.45
C PHE A 8 7.77 28.95 -6.43
N VAL A 9 6.47 29.25 -6.39
CA VAL A 9 5.42 28.22 -6.46
C VAL A 9 5.21 27.85 -7.92
N PRO A 10 5.43 26.57 -8.31
CA PRO A 10 5.17 26.12 -9.66
C PRO A 10 3.70 26.32 -10.01
N LYS A 11 3.43 26.76 -11.25
CA LYS A 11 2.06 26.89 -11.73
C LYS A 11 1.45 25.51 -11.87
N ILE A 12 0.37 25.27 -11.14
CA ILE A 12 -0.41 24.04 -11.24
C ILE A 12 -1.08 24.01 -12.63
N SER A 13 -0.95 22.92 -13.36
CA SER A 13 -1.63 22.70 -14.64
C SER A 13 -3.14 22.57 -14.45
N SER A 14 -3.90 22.74 -15.53
CA SER A 14 -5.36 22.55 -15.49
C SER A 14 -5.76 21.15 -15.06
N THR A 15 -5.01 20.14 -15.47
CA THR A 15 -5.21 18.74 -15.13
C THR A 15 -4.96 18.47 -13.63
N GLU A 16 -3.88 19.01 -13.09
CA GLU A 16 -3.57 18.91 -11.66
C GLU A 16 -4.63 19.61 -10.81
N ARG A 17 -5.10 20.78 -11.25
CA ARG A 17 -6.19 21.49 -10.59
C ARG A 17 -7.48 20.67 -10.58
N ALA A 18 -7.87 20.10 -11.72
CA ALA A 18 -9.04 19.25 -11.82
C ALA A 18 -8.93 18.02 -10.92
N ALA A 19 -7.76 17.39 -10.83
CA ALA A 19 -7.50 16.27 -9.93
C ALA A 19 -7.64 16.67 -8.44
N LEU A 20 -7.14 17.85 -8.06
CA LEU A 20 -7.28 18.37 -6.70
C LEU A 20 -8.72 18.74 -6.36
N GLU A 21 -9.48 19.28 -7.31
CA GLU A 21 -10.90 19.65 -7.13
C GLU A 21 -11.83 18.43 -7.08
N CYS A 22 -11.49 17.34 -7.76
CA CYS A 22 -12.25 16.08 -7.74
C CYS A 22 -11.93 15.20 -6.52
N GLY A 23 -10.79 15.39 -5.87
CA GLY A 23 -10.35 14.60 -4.72
C GLY A 23 -10.99 15.05 -3.42
N THR A 24 -11.51 14.10 -2.62
CA THR A 24 -11.79 14.35 -1.20
C THR A 24 -10.45 14.43 -0.45
N ILE A 25 -10.26 15.55 0.26
CA ILE A 25 -9.09 15.70 1.12
C ILE A 25 -9.24 14.70 2.28
N SER A 26 -8.29 13.79 2.39
CA SER A 26 -8.18 12.83 3.48
C SER A 26 -8.07 13.52 4.85
N ILE A 27 -8.07 12.72 5.92
CA ILE A 27 -7.83 13.12 7.32
C ILE A 27 -6.65 14.11 7.48
N ASP A 28 -5.65 14.01 6.61
CA ASP A 28 -4.50 14.92 6.58
C ASP A 28 -4.91 16.40 6.43
N GLY A 29 -5.97 16.68 5.67
CA GLY A 29 -6.49 18.03 5.51
C GLY A 29 -7.08 18.60 6.79
N ASP A 30 -7.69 17.77 7.62
CA ASP A 30 -8.24 18.16 8.91
C ASP A 30 -7.14 18.37 9.95
N ILE A 31 -6.13 17.52 9.96
CA ILE A 31 -4.93 17.67 10.80
C ILE A 31 -4.24 18.99 10.46
N PHE A 32 -4.07 19.31 9.17
CA PHE A 32 -3.44 20.53 8.70
C PHE A 32 -4.20 21.79 9.12
N LYS A 33 -5.53 21.71 9.25
CA LYS A 33 -6.41 22.79 9.74
C LYS A 33 -6.48 22.86 11.28
N GLY A 34 -5.72 22.05 12.00
CA GLY A 34 -5.76 21.96 13.46
C GLY A 34 -7.01 21.26 14.01
N LYS A 35 -7.78 20.59 13.13
CA LYS A 35 -8.94 19.77 13.51
C LYS A 35 -8.47 18.33 13.54
N ALA A 36 -7.89 17.87 14.65
CA ALA A 36 -7.52 16.47 14.80
C ALA A 36 -8.81 15.64 15.00
N PRO A 37 -9.30 14.91 14.00
CA PRO A 37 -10.38 13.97 14.23
C PRO A 37 -9.87 12.88 15.18
N ILE A 38 -10.70 12.48 16.13
CA ILE A 38 -10.39 11.32 16.96
C ILE A 38 -10.43 10.11 16.02
N VAL A 39 -9.27 9.67 15.58
CA VAL A 39 -9.16 8.42 14.82
C VAL A 39 -9.44 7.31 15.82
N SER A 40 -10.66 6.83 15.80
CA SER A 40 -11.01 5.65 16.60
C SER A 40 -10.21 4.47 16.04
N PRO A 41 -9.41 3.76 16.86
CA PRO A 41 -8.69 2.57 16.42
C PRO A 41 -9.61 1.38 16.11
N SER A 42 -10.92 1.61 16.05
CA SER A 42 -11.94 0.57 15.93
C SER A 42 -12.25 0.10 14.51
N ASN A 43 -11.52 0.55 13.48
CA ASN A 43 -11.54 -0.16 12.20
C ASN A 43 -10.70 -1.44 12.35
N LYS A 44 -11.21 -2.41 13.10
CA LYS A 44 -10.75 -3.78 12.98
C LYS A 44 -10.97 -4.17 11.52
N LEU A 45 -9.87 -4.43 10.83
CA LEU A 45 -9.93 -5.05 9.52
C LEU A 45 -10.70 -6.36 9.68
N ASN A 46 -11.87 -6.46 9.08
CA ASN A 46 -12.64 -7.69 9.08
C ASN A 46 -12.04 -8.62 8.03
N LEU A 47 -10.96 -9.28 8.39
CA LEU A 47 -10.30 -10.24 7.52
C LEU A 47 -11.13 -11.52 7.42
N THR A 48 -11.15 -12.12 6.24
CA THR A 48 -11.68 -13.45 6.05
C THR A 48 -10.71 -14.50 6.62
N LYS A 49 -11.18 -15.71 6.87
CA LYS A 49 -10.32 -16.81 7.36
C LYS A 49 -9.14 -17.11 6.42
N ASP A 50 -9.36 -16.97 5.11
CA ASP A 50 -8.30 -17.18 4.11
C ASP A 50 -7.24 -16.08 4.21
N GLU A 51 -7.65 -14.82 4.43
CA GLU A 51 -6.76 -13.67 4.62
C GLU A 51 -5.98 -13.78 5.93
N GLU A 52 -6.63 -14.16 7.04
CA GLU A 52 -5.97 -14.43 8.32
C GLU A 52 -4.93 -15.54 8.18
N HIS A 53 -5.30 -16.68 7.54
CA HIS A 53 -4.37 -17.78 7.31
C HIS A 53 -3.16 -17.34 6.48
N PHE A 54 -3.37 -16.51 5.46
CA PHE A 54 -2.28 -15.98 4.62
C PHE A 54 -1.32 -15.12 5.43
N LEU A 55 -1.86 -14.20 6.26
CA LEU A 55 -1.06 -13.32 7.11
C LEU A 55 -0.31 -14.06 8.22
N ASP A 56 -0.94 -15.06 8.83
CA ASP A 56 -0.37 -15.75 9.99
C ASP A 56 0.61 -16.87 9.62
N ASN A 57 0.49 -17.44 8.41
CA ASN A 57 1.32 -18.56 7.99
C ASN A 57 2.22 -18.23 6.80
N ILE A 58 1.64 -17.72 5.71
CA ILE A 58 2.40 -17.55 4.45
C ILE A 58 3.34 -16.33 4.52
N VAL A 59 2.89 -15.23 5.10
CA VAL A 59 3.74 -14.04 5.26
C VAL A 59 4.95 -14.28 6.16
N PRO A 60 4.85 -14.91 7.35
CA PRO A 60 6.01 -15.24 8.16
C PRO A 60 7.03 -16.14 7.45
N GLU A 61 6.56 -17.09 6.63
CA GLU A 61 7.45 -17.95 5.87
C GLU A 61 8.31 -17.18 4.85
N VAL A 62 7.72 -16.24 4.11
CA VAL A 62 8.49 -15.42 3.15
C VAL A 62 9.48 -14.52 3.87
N ILE A 63 9.11 -13.97 5.04
CA ILE A 63 10.00 -13.13 5.85
C ILE A 63 11.18 -13.97 6.35
N ALA A 64 10.93 -15.16 6.86
CA ALA A 64 11.98 -16.08 7.33
C ALA A 64 12.90 -16.51 6.18
N LEU A 65 12.34 -16.82 5.01
CA LEU A 65 13.08 -17.17 3.81
C LEU A 65 13.97 -16.01 3.35
N GLN A 66 13.43 -14.78 3.31
CA GLN A 66 14.19 -13.58 2.96
C GLN A 66 15.32 -13.30 3.96
N ALA A 67 15.05 -13.42 5.26
CA ALA A 67 16.07 -13.25 6.30
C ALA A 67 17.22 -14.26 6.16
N LYS A 68 16.90 -15.50 5.78
CA LYS A 68 17.89 -16.56 5.54
C LYS A 68 18.73 -16.35 4.28
N GLN A 69 18.12 -15.90 3.19
CA GLN A 69 18.76 -15.78 1.88
C GLN A 69 19.49 -14.44 1.68
N GLY A 70 19.02 -13.38 2.35
CA GLY A 70 19.51 -12.02 2.13
C GLY A 70 19.16 -11.48 0.74
N TYR A 71 19.85 -10.40 0.37
CA TYR A 71 19.73 -9.78 -0.96
C TYR A 71 20.88 -10.23 -1.87
N THR A 72 20.62 -10.28 -3.16
CA THR A 72 21.66 -10.51 -4.17
C THR A 72 22.62 -9.30 -4.27
N LYS A 73 23.75 -9.47 -4.96
CA LYS A 73 24.69 -8.37 -5.24
C LYS A 73 24.03 -7.16 -5.93
N ASN A 74 22.96 -7.38 -6.69
CA ASN A 74 22.20 -6.35 -7.39
C ASN A 74 21.09 -5.73 -6.53
N ARG A 75 21.07 -5.98 -5.22
CA ARG A 75 20.02 -5.52 -4.29
C ARG A 75 18.60 -6.02 -4.64
N ASP A 76 18.54 -7.16 -5.30
CA ASP A 76 17.29 -7.85 -5.62
C ASP A 76 17.07 -9.03 -4.66
N LEU A 77 15.83 -9.54 -4.63
CA LEU A 77 15.48 -10.73 -3.87
C LEU A 77 16.16 -11.96 -4.46
N HIS A 78 16.53 -12.91 -3.60
CA HIS A 78 17.06 -14.18 -4.05
C HIS A 78 16.03 -14.96 -4.90
N SER A 79 16.47 -15.74 -5.87
CA SER A 79 15.58 -16.49 -6.78
C SER A 79 14.61 -17.43 -6.07
N SER A 80 14.99 -17.99 -4.92
CA SER A 80 14.13 -18.83 -4.10
C SER A 80 12.96 -18.04 -3.49
N VAL A 81 13.19 -16.78 -3.09
CA VAL A 81 12.13 -15.88 -2.58
C VAL A 81 11.17 -15.53 -3.70
N TRP A 82 11.66 -15.17 -4.89
CA TRP A 82 10.83 -14.94 -6.07
C TRP A 82 9.95 -16.14 -6.41
N LYS A 83 10.53 -17.35 -6.34
CA LYS A 83 9.78 -18.58 -6.58
C LYS A 83 8.66 -18.78 -5.55
N PHE A 84 8.97 -18.55 -4.26
CA PHE A 84 7.97 -18.63 -3.19
C PHE A 84 6.82 -17.65 -3.37
N LEU A 85 7.13 -16.37 -3.68
CA LEU A 85 6.12 -15.33 -3.94
C LEU A 85 5.18 -15.71 -5.09
N LYS A 86 5.73 -16.25 -6.18
CA LYS A 86 4.94 -16.70 -7.34
C LYS A 86 4.06 -17.90 -6.99
N GLN A 87 4.60 -18.89 -6.31
CA GLN A 87 3.88 -20.11 -5.93
C GLN A 87 2.72 -19.82 -4.98
N ASN A 88 2.91 -18.90 -4.04
CA ASN A 88 1.89 -18.49 -3.08
C ASN A 88 1.02 -17.33 -3.56
N LYS A 89 1.07 -16.99 -4.85
CA LYS A 89 0.18 -16.03 -5.53
C LYS A 89 0.17 -14.62 -4.91
N PHE A 90 1.30 -14.16 -4.37
CA PHE A 90 1.41 -12.79 -3.83
C PHE A 90 1.04 -11.70 -4.84
N PHE A 91 1.25 -11.95 -6.13
CA PHE A 91 0.91 -10.99 -7.21
C PHE A 91 -0.54 -11.12 -7.69
N ALA A 92 -1.31 -12.03 -7.11
CA ALA A 92 -2.69 -12.32 -7.53
C ALA A 92 -3.67 -12.28 -6.34
N MET A 93 -3.33 -11.52 -5.28
CA MET A 93 -4.13 -11.46 -4.06
C MET A 93 -5.56 -10.99 -4.32
N ILE A 94 -5.74 -9.88 -5.04
CA ILE A 94 -7.04 -9.28 -5.34
C ILE A 94 -7.74 -9.91 -6.56
N ILE A 95 -7.04 -10.73 -7.33
CA ILE A 95 -7.62 -11.39 -8.51
C ILE A 95 -8.63 -12.44 -8.06
N PRO A 96 -9.86 -12.47 -8.62
CA PRO A 96 -10.86 -13.45 -8.27
C PRO A 96 -10.38 -14.90 -8.41
N LYS A 97 -10.91 -15.79 -7.58
CA LYS A 97 -10.53 -17.23 -7.57
C LYS A 97 -10.83 -17.91 -8.91
N GLU A 98 -11.87 -17.47 -9.63
CA GLU A 98 -12.23 -17.96 -10.98
C GLU A 98 -11.15 -17.73 -12.04
N TYR A 99 -10.33 -16.69 -11.87
CA TYR A 99 -9.16 -16.41 -12.72
C TYR A 99 -7.84 -16.93 -12.12
N GLY A 100 -7.92 -17.77 -11.11
CA GLY A 100 -6.74 -18.36 -10.45
C GLY A 100 -6.07 -17.51 -9.39
N GLY A 101 -6.67 -16.39 -8.97
CA GLY A 101 -6.21 -15.54 -7.88
C GLY A 101 -6.59 -16.05 -6.49
N LEU A 102 -6.36 -15.23 -5.45
CA LEU A 102 -6.74 -15.51 -4.07
C LEU A 102 -8.11 -14.90 -3.70
N GLY A 103 -8.56 -13.86 -4.43
CA GLY A 103 -9.84 -13.21 -4.21
C GLY A 103 -9.94 -12.51 -2.85
N PHE A 104 -8.81 -11.94 -2.39
CA PHE A 104 -8.78 -11.16 -1.16
C PHE A 104 -9.46 -9.81 -1.34
N SER A 105 -9.96 -9.25 -0.25
CA SER A 105 -10.51 -7.90 -0.21
C SER A 105 -9.43 -6.84 -0.48
N PRO A 106 -9.79 -5.70 -1.08
CA PRO A 106 -8.87 -4.59 -1.31
C PRO A 106 -8.49 -3.87 -0.01
#